data_b60725bc7440c6bf194a7779d928dee4
#
_entry.id   b60725bc7440c6bf194a7779d928dee4
#
_cell.length_a   1.000
_cell.length_b   1.000
_cell.length_c   1.000
_cell.angle_alpha   90.00
_cell.angle_beta   90.00
_cell.angle_gamma   90.00
#
_symmetry.space_group_name_H-M   'P 1'
#
loop_
_entity.id
_entity.type
_entity.pdbx_description
1 polymer ?
#
loop_
_entity_poly.entity_id
_entity_poly.type
_entity_poly.pdbx_seq_one_letter_code
_entity_poly.pdbx_strand_id
1 'polypeptide(L)'
;MSLFLGIDTSNYTTSTALYDSKTGEMVQQKKLLPVKEGQLGLRQSDAVFHHTAQLHTLIEELLKDVDTSKIAAIAASSRPRPVDGSYMPCFTAKILSSAMKIPLYTFSHQEGHISAALFGSQRTDLFDKQFIAFHVSGGTTEAVFAKGFGTGFSVELAAHTLDLNAGQAIDRTGLMLGLKFPCGPQLEQLALKNTEKIKVKPTLKGCDCCLSGVENLSKKLIDEGKSPEYVSAFCLKYIEQTLSEMTKRLLEKYGELPLLFAGGVMSNQIIKNSFEEKYNAIFAPPQFSADNSAGIAYLGYRKYNNVHTRV
;
A
#
# COMPACT_ATOMS: atom_id res chain seq x y z
N MET A 1 16.49 20.89 14.80
CA MET A 1 15.14 20.79 14.21
C MET A 1 15.32 20.65 12.73
N SER A 2 14.99 19.50 12.16
CA SER A 2 15.23 19.21 10.74
C SER A 2 13.97 18.63 10.12
N LEU A 3 13.61 19.15 8.95
CA LEU A 3 12.50 18.71 8.13
C LEU A 3 13.01 17.81 7.00
N PHE A 4 12.20 16.85 6.57
CA PHE A 4 12.55 15.90 5.52
C PHE A 4 11.42 15.85 4.49
N LEU A 5 11.74 16.26 3.26
CA LEU A 5 10.77 16.31 2.16
C LEU A 5 10.79 14.99 1.40
N GLY A 6 9.65 14.32 1.32
CA GLY A 6 9.42 13.13 0.52
C GLY A 6 8.63 13.45 -0.74
N ILE A 7 9.02 12.85 -1.87
CA ILE A 7 8.33 12.98 -3.16
C ILE A 7 8.13 11.59 -3.75
N ASP A 8 6.90 11.26 -4.10
CA ASP A 8 6.56 10.05 -4.83
C ASP A 8 5.65 10.38 -6.03
N THR A 9 6.16 10.10 -7.23
CA THR A 9 5.49 10.26 -8.52
C THR A 9 5.43 8.93 -9.26
N SER A 10 5.33 7.86 -8.51
CA SER A 10 5.13 6.51 -9.03
C SER A 10 3.66 6.15 -9.01
N ASN A 11 3.19 5.35 -9.94
CA ASN A 11 1.82 4.87 -9.99
C ASN A 11 0.78 5.98 -10.30
N TYR A 12 -0.42 5.94 -9.71
CA TYR A 12 -1.55 6.82 -10.05
C TYR A 12 -1.73 8.03 -9.12
N THR A 13 -0.80 8.24 -8.18
CA THR A 13 -0.88 9.34 -7.22
C THR A 13 0.39 10.19 -7.23
N THR A 14 0.26 11.48 -7.52
CA THR A 14 1.31 12.46 -7.23
C THR A 14 1.24 12.77 -5.74
N SER A 15 2.32 12.58 -5.00
CA SER A 15 2.34 12.85 -3.57
C SER A 15 3.62 13.50 -3.08
N THR A 16 3.47 14.37 -2.07
CA THR A 16 4.55 15.01 -1.32
C THR A 16 4.26 14.90 0.16
N ALA A 17 5.31 14.76 0.98
CA ALA A 17 5.19 14.70 2.43
C ALA A 17 6.34 15.43 3.11
N LEU A 18 6.07 16.00 4.26
CA LEU A 18 7.06 16.65 5.11
C LEU A 18 7.05 15.99 6.49
N TYR A 19 8.18 15.47 6.90
CA TYR A 19 8.39 14.88 8.22
C TYR A 19 9.19 15.83 9.10
N ASP A 20 8.66 16.17 10.27
CA ASP A 20 9.39 16.93 11.31
C ASP A 20 10.01 15.97 12.33
N SER A 21 11.33 15.93 12.36
CA SER A 21 12.07 15.05 13.28
C SER A 21 11.99 15.46 14.74
N LYS A 22 11.53 16.69 15.05
CA LYS A 22 11.38 17.18 16.42
C LYS A 22 10.03 16.78 17.01
N THR A 23 8.95 16.95 16.25
CA THR A 23 7.58 16.66 16.70
C THR A 23 7.14 15.23 16.39
N GLY A 24 7.79 14.58 15.40
CA GLY A 24 7.35 13.30 14.85
C GLY A 24 6.16 13.42 13.91
N GLU A 25 5.74 14.64 13.59
CA GLU A 25 4.58 14.90 12.73
C GLU A 25 4.89 14.65 11.25
N MET A 26 3.87 14.19 10.53
CA MET A 26 3.90 13.95 9.09
C MET A 26 2.75 14.70 8.42
N VAL A 27 3.09 15.67 7.59
CA VAL A 27 2.12 16.38 6.75
C VAL A 27 2.21 15.85 5.32
N GLN A 28 1.09 15.65 4.65
CA GLN A 28 1.05 15.09 3.30
C GLN A 28 0.12 15.89 2.40
N GLN A 29 0.53 16.02 1.12
CA GLN A 29 -0.31 16.48 0.02
C GLN A 29 -0.31 15.43 -1.08
N LYS A 30 -1.48 15.10 -1.63
CA LYS A 30 -1.59 14.10 -2.69
C LYS A 30 -2.73 14.38 -3.64
N LYS A 31 -2.55 14.00 -4.90
CA LYS A 31 -3.53 14.16 -5.96
C LYS A 31 -3.48 12.98 -6.92
N LEU A 32 -4.64 12.39 -7.19
CA LEU A 32 -4.76 11.34 -8.18
C LEU A 32 -4.53 11.87 -9.59
N LEU A 33 -3.96 11.05 -10.45
CA LEU A 33 -3.86 11.33 -11.87
C LEU A 33 -5.26 11.25 -12.51
N PRO A 34 -5.57 12.12 -13.48
CA PRO A 34 -6.84 12.09 -14.19
C PRO A 34 -6.88 10.88 -15.15
N VAL A 35 -7.57 9.82 -14.76
CA VAL A 35 -7.89 8.69 -15.64
C VAL A 35 -9.25 8.93 -16.25
N LYS A 36 -9.35 8.93 -17.59
CA LYS A 36 -10.61 9.12 -18.29
C LYS A 36 -11.54 7.93 -18.03
N GLU A 37 -12.83 8.22 -17.90
CA GLU A 37 -13.86 7.21 -17.74
C GLU A 37 -13.81 6.18 -18.89
N GLY A 38 -13.84 4.89 -18.56
CA GLY A 38 -13.70 3.79 -19.53
C GLY A 38 -12.27 3.41 -19.93
N GLN A 39 -11.24 4.09 -19.42
CA GLN A 39 -9.85 3.67 -19.61
C GLN A 39 -9.36 2.79 -18.47
N LEU A 40 -8.63 1.72 -18.81
CA LEU A 40 -8.06 0.78 -17.82
C LEU A 40 -6.73 1.28 -17.20
N GLY A 41 -6.24 2.45 -17.61
CA GLY A 41 -5.00 3.04 -17.10
C GLY A 41 -4.51 4.21 -17.94
N LEU A 42 -3.33 4.74 -17.59
CA LEU A 42 -2.63 5.79 -18.30
C LEU A 42 -1.38 5.25 -19.01
N ARG A 43 -1.04 5.82 -20.16
CA ARG A 43 0.28 5.61 -20.75
C ARG A 43 1.34 6.24 -19.84
N GLN A 44 2.52 5.64 -19.80
CA GLN A 44 3.62 6.14 -18.96
C GLN A 44 3.97 7.61 -19.24
N SER A 45 3.99 8.01 -20.51
CA SER A 45 4.23 9.40 -20.92
C SER A 45 3.19 10.37 -20.34
N ASP A 46 1.91 9.96 -20.37
CA ASP A 46 0.81 10.80 -19.90
C ASP A 46 0.87 10.90 -18.35
N ALA A 47 1.20 9.79 -17.68
CA ALA A 47 1.41 9.78 -16.23
C ALA A 47 2.55 10.73 -15.84
N VAL A 48 3.71 10.68 -16.51
CA VAL A 48 4.84 11.59 -16.28
C VAL A 48 4.43 13.05 -16.48
N PHE A 49 3.68 13.35 -17.56
CA PHE A 49 3.17 14.69 -17.81
C PHE A 49 2.27 15.19 -16.67
N HIS A 50 1.31 14.36 -16.24
CA HIS A 50 0.39 14.73 -15.16
C HIS A 50 1.10 14.88 -13.82
N HIS A 51 2.05 14.00 -13.49
CA HIS A 51 2.87 14.15 -12.29
C HIS A 51 3.63 15.48 -12.30
N THR A 52 4.26 15.82 -13.41
CA THR A 52 5.01 17.07 -13.55
C THR A 52 4.08 18.29 -13.42
N ALA A 53 2.90 18.23 -14.04
CA ALA A 53 1.92 19.32 -14.00
C ALA A 53 1.28 19.54 -12.63
N GLN A 54 1.18 18.51 -11.78
CA GLN A 54 0.55 18.60 -10.46
C GLN A 54 1.53 18.85 -9.31
N LEU A 55 2.78 18.36 -9.45
CA LEU A 55 3.72 18.29 -8.35
C LEU A 55 4.09 19.65 -7.77
N HIS A 56 4.23 20.67 -8.62
CA HIS A 56 4.58 22.02 -8.15
C HIS A 56 3.52 22.59 -7.20
N THR A 57 2.23 22.44 -7.53
CA THR A 57 1.13 22.92 -6.68
C THR A 57 1.13 22.19 -5.31
N LEU A 58 1.35 20.86 -5.31
CA LEU A 58 1.40 20.11 -4.07
C LEU A 58 2.59 20.51 -3.18
N ILE A 59 3.74 20.81 -3.79
CA ILE A 59 4.91 21.30 -3.04
C ILE A 59 4.64 22.71 -2.51
N GLU A 60 4.04 23.59 -3.30
CA GLU A 60 3.66 24.94 -2.87
C GLU A 60 2.70 24.92 -1.68
N GLU A 61 1.65 24.09 -1.74
CA GLU A 61 0.70 23.90 -0.64
C GLU A 61 1.36 23.31 0.61
N LEU A 62 2.23 22.30 0.43
CA LEU A 62 2.93 21.65 1.54
C LEU A 62 3.89 22.58 2.26
N LEU A 63 4.54 23.48 1.54
CA LEU A 63 5.59 24.36 2.05
C LEU A 63 5.11 25.80 2.36
N LYS A 64 3.82 26.10 2.21
CA LYS A 64 3.26 27.45 2.30
C LYS A 64 3.68 28.21 3.55
N ASP A 65 3.64 27.57 4.70
CA ASP A 65 3.97 28.17 6.01
C ASP A 65 5.23 27.55 6.62
N VAL A 66 6.08 26.95 5.79
CA VAL A 66 7.27 26.20 6.22
C VAL A 66 8.53 27.03 5.98
N ASP A 67 9.37 27.12 6.99
CA ASP A 67 10.73 27.63 6.85
C ASP A 67 11.60 26.60 6.10
N THR A 68 11.73 26.77 4.80
CA THR A 68 12.43 25.83 3.90
C THR A 68 13.92 25.68 4.23
N SER A 69 14.53 26.63 4.94
CA SER A 69 15.93 26.53 5.41
C SER A 69 16.14 25.40 6.42
N LYS A 70 15.06 24.88 7.02
CA LYS A 70 15.06 23.74 7.94
C LYS A 70 14.99 22.38 7.24
N ILE A 71 14.77 22.35 5.94
CA ILE A 71 14.76 21.10 5.18
C ILE A 71 16.20 20.58 5.08
N ALA A 72 16.47 19.48 5.77
CA ALA A 72 17.81 18.90 5.87
C ALA A 72 18.12 17.93 4.73
N ALA A 73 17.10 17.27 4.16
CA ALA A 73 17.26 16.38 3.03
C ALA A 73 15.96 16.23 2.24
N ILE A 74 16.11 15.82 0.98
CA ILE A 74 15.00 15.40 0.12
C ILE A 74 15.13 13.90 -0.12
N ALA A 75 14.00 13.21 -0.15
CA ALA A 75 13.90 11.81 -0.50
C ALA A 75 12.89 11.63 -1.65
N ALA A 76 13.17 10.73 -2.58
CA ALA A 76 12.27 10.48 -3.70
C ALA A 76 12.20 8.99 -4.07
N SER A 77 11.04 8.56 -4.54
CA SER A 77 10.94 7.27 -5.23
C SER A 77 11.62 7.35 -6.60
N SER A 78 12.42 6.35 -6.94
CA SER A 78 13.19 6.29 -8.19
C SER A 78 13.01 5.00 -8.97
N ARG A 79 12.36 4.00 -8.40
CA ARG A 79 12.11 2.68 -8.99
C ARG A 79 10.93 2.00 -8.30
N PRO A 80 10.24 1.06 -8.97
CA PRO A 80 9.09 0.35 -8.39
C PRO A 80 9.48 -0.53 -7.20
N ARG A 81 10.53 -1.35 -7.33
CA ARG A 81 11.00 -2.31 -6.31
C ARG A 81 12.51 -2.12 -6.03
N PRO A 82 13.02 -2.60 -4.89
CA PRO A 82 14.44 -2.44 -4.53
C PRO A 82 15.41 -2.98 -5.57
N VAL A 83 15.08 -4.09 -6.23
CA VAL A 83 15.93 -4.77 -7.21
C VAL A 83 15.52 -4.52 -8.66
N ASP A 84 14.44 -3.77 -8.89
CA ASP A 84 13.98 -3.44 -10.22
C ASP A 84 14.81 -2.30 -10.82
N GLY A 85 15.38 -2.52 -12.01
CA GLY A 85 16.13 -1.51 -12.74
C GLY A 85 15.26 -0.47 -13.46
N SER A 86 13.94 -0.60 -13.44
CA SER A 86 13.01 0.36 -14.05
C SER A 86 13.17 1.74 -13.43
N TYR A 87 13.36 2.72 -14.30
CA TYR A 87 13.57 4.11 -13.88
C TYR A 87 12.24 4.84 -13.70
N MET A 88 12.09 5.49 -12.55
CA MET A 88 10.98 6.41 -12.29
C MET A 88 11.52 7.84 -12.22
N PRO A 89 10.87 8.80 -12.90
CA PRO A 89 11.38 10.16 -12.93
C PRO A 89 11.30 10.82 -11.55
N CYS A 90 12.44 11.30 -11.07
CA CYS A 90 12.54 12.09 -9.84
C CYS A 90 13.20 13.45 -10.12
N PHE A 91 12.92 14.05 -11.29
CA PHE A 91 13.54 15.29 -11.74
C PHE A 91 13.39 16.45 -10.77
N THR A 92 12.17 16.66 -10.27
CA THR A 92 11.90 17.75 -9.32
C THR A 92 12.72 17.59 -8.04
N ALA A 93 12.84 16.37 -7.51
CA ALA A 93 13.67 16.10 -6.33
C ALA A 93 15.16 16.45 -6.58
N LYS A 94 15.67 16.11 -7.77
CA LYS A 94 17.06 16.43 -8.17
C LYS A 94 17.28 17.93 -8.30
N ILE A 95 16.34 18.64 -8.94
CA ILE A 95 16.39 20.10 -9.10
C ILE A 95 16.38 20.78 -7.73
N LEU A 96 15.44 20.43 -6.87
CA LEU A 96 15.33 21.01 -5.53
C LEU A 96 16.58 20.73 -4.68
N SER A 97 17.07 19.49 -4.67
CA SER A 97 18.28 19.11 -3.94
C SER A 97 19.50 19.96 -4.40
N SER A 98 19.67 20.13 -5.71
CA SER A 98 20.75 20.93 -6.28
C SER A 98 20.61 22.41 -5.95
N ALA A 99 19.41 22.98 -6.07
CA ALA A 99 19.13 24.39 -5.77
C ALA A 99 19.31 24.73 -4.30
N MET A 100 18.84 23.85 -3.41
CA MET A 100 18.93 24.02 -1.97
C MET A 100 20.29 23.57 -1.38
N LYS A 101 21.13 22.89 -2.19
CA LYS A 101 22.43 22.32 -1.76
C LYS A 101 22.30 21.36 -0.57
N ILE A 102 21.25 20.53 -0.55
CA ILE A 102 20.97 19.51 0.46
C ILE A 102 20.96 18.11 -0.16
N PRO A 103 21.24 17.04 0.61
CA PRO A 103 21.30 15.70 0.08
C PRO A 103 19.96 15.20 -0.47
N LEU A 104 20.05 14.40 -1.55
CA LEU A 104 18.95 13.62 -2.11
C LEU A 104 19.18 12.14 -1.84
N TYR A 105 18.19 11.48 -1.24
CA TYR A 105 18.14 10.03 -1.09
C TYR A 105 17.06 9.44 -1.98
N THR A 106 17.35 8.28 -2.58
CA THR A 106 16.38 7.61 -3.45
C THR A 106 16.06 6.22 -2.93
N PHE A 107 14.78 5.86 -3.02
CA PHE A 107 14.22 4.60 -2.57
C PHE A 107 13.31 4.02 -3.65
N SER A 108 12.89 2.78 -3.50
CA SER A 108 11.81 2.24 -4.32
C SER A 108 10.44 2.66 -3.77
N HIS A 109 9.44 2.68 -4.64
CA HIS A 109 8.05 2.88 -4.26
C HIS A 109 7.58 1.84 -3.23
N GLN A 110 7.98 0.58 -3.41
CA GLN A 110 7.67 -0.51 -2.48
C GLN A 110 8.28 -0.29 -1.08
N GLU A 111 9.52 0.20 -0.99
CA GLU A 111 10.11 0.61 0.30
C GLU A 111 9.33 1.75 0.94
N GLY A 112 8.82 2.69 0.12
CA GLY A 112 7.95 3.78 0.58
C GLY A 112 6.66 3.25 1.22
N HIS A 113 5.98 2.30 0.58
CA HIS A 113 4.77 1.67 1.14
C HIS A 113 5.03 0.96 2.45
N ILE A 114 6.08 0.15 2.53
CA ILE A 114 6.46 -0.57 3.76
C ILE A 114 6.76 0.45 4.87
N SER A 115 7.57 1.46 4.58
CA SER A 115 7.93 2.50 5.54
C SER A 115 6.73 3.28 6.03
N ALA A 116 5.79 3.68 5.14
CA ALA A 116 4.57 4.37 5.51
C ALA A 116 3.68 3.52 6.43
N ALA A 117 3.53 2.24 6.11
CA ALA A 117 2.75 1.31 6.90
C ALA A 117 3.34 1.12 8.32
N LEU A 118 4.66 0.97 8.42
CA LEU A 118 5.36 0.86 9.71
C LEU A 118 5.30 2.14 10.52
N PHE A 119 5.49 3.29 9.89
CA PHE A 119 5.37 4.59 10.53
C PHE A 119 3.94 4.79 11.06
N GLY A 120 2.93 4.60 10.22
CA GLY A 120 1.53 4.80 10.59
C GLY A 120 1.02 3.84 11.68
N SER A 121 1.52 2.61 11.71
CA SER A 121 1.20 1.62 12.74
C SER A 121 2.08 1.72 13.99
N GLN A 122 2.99 2.70 14.05
CA GLN A 122 3.95 2.90 15.16
C GLN A 122 4.88 1.69 15.39
N ARG A 123 5.12 0.89 14.35
CA ARG A 123 5.99 -0.30 14.40
C ARG A 123 7.37 -0.02 13.77
N THR A 124 7.94 1.13 14.14
CA THR A 124 9.29 1.53 13.67
C THR A 124 10.41 0.61 14.18
N ASP A 125 10.15 -0.24 15.16
CA ASP A 125 11.04 -1.32 15.60
C ASP A 125 11.33 -2.35 14.48
N LEU A 126 10.44 -2.49 13.50
CA LEU A 126 10.60 -3.44 12.39
C LEU A 126 11.57 -2.94 11.29
N PHE A 127 12.03 -1.70 11.35
CA PHE A 127 13.08 -1.22 10.43
C PHE A 127 14.42 -1.95 10.57
N ASP A 128 14.62 -2.70 11.65
CA ASP A 128 15.83 -3.48 11.93
C ASP A 128 15.54 -4.99 12.05
N LYS A 129 14.35 -5.44 11.62
CA LYS A 129 13.91 -6.83 11.77
C LYS A 129 13.46 -7.44 10.44
N GLN A 130 13.20 -8.73 10.48
CA GLN A 130 12.52 -9.48 9.42
C GLN A 130 11.02 -9.52 9.71
N PHE A 131 10.20 -9.43 8.67
CA PHE A 131 8.74 -9.51 8.74
C PHE A 131 8.16 -9.86 7.37
N ILE A 132 6.89 -10.24 7.34
CA ILE A 132 6.13 -10.44 6.12
C ILE A 132 5.16 -9.26 5.98
N ALA A 133 5.18 -8.59 4.82
CA ALA A 133 4.27 -7.51 4.52
C ALA A 133 3.33 -7.88 3.38
N PHE A 134 2.03 -7.77 3.62
CA PHE A 134 0.99 -7.93 2.63
C PHE A 134 0.55 -6.57 2.09
N HIS A 135 0.42 -6.46 0.77
CA HIS A 135 -0.27 -5.36 0.13
C HIS A 135 -1.47 -5.91 -0.64
N VAL A 136 -2.68 -5.56 -0.17
CA VAL A 136 -3.93 -6.09 -0.72
C VAL A 136 -4.87 -4.96 -1.10
N SER A 137 -5.02 -4.73 -2.40
CA SER A 137 -5.75 -3.60 -2.97
C SER A 137 -6.49 -3.98 -4.26
N GLY A 138 -7.05 -3.01 -4.98
CA GLY A 138 -7.61 -3.20 -6.31
C GLY A 138 -6.56 -3.51 -7.38
N GLY A 139 -5.34 -3.00 -7.22
CA GLY A 139 -4.23 -3.19 -8.19
C GLY A 139 -3.22 -4.25 -7.79
N THR A 140 -3.21 -4.69 -6.53
CA THR A 140 -2.16 -5.58 -6.00
C THR A 140 -2.75 -6.55 -4.99
N THR A 141 -2.29 -7.80 -5.04
CA THR A 141 -2.50 -8.81 -4.00
C THR A 141 -1.22 -9.61 -3.91
N GLU A 142 -0.34 -9.19 -3.02
CA GLU A 142 0.97 -9.80 -2.83
C GLU A 142 1.41 -9.80 -1.38
N ALA A 143 2.31 -10.70 -1.06
CA ALA A 143 3.07 -10.73 0.18
C ALA A 143 4.57 -10.69 -0.14
N VAL A 144 5.32 -9.92 0.61
CA VAL A 144 6.76 -9.82 0.49
C VAL A 144 7.42 -10.23 1.81
N PHE A 145 8.54 -10.92 1.72
CA PHE A 145 9.47 -11.08 2.83
C PHE A 145 10.38 -9.86 2.86
N ALA A 146 10.34 -9.11 3.93
CA ALA A 146 11.11 -7.90 4.13
C ALA A 146 12.14 -8.06 5.24
N LYS A 147 13.34 -7.56 5.01
CA LYS A 147 14.41 -7.46 6.00
C LYS A 147 14.86 -6.02 6.10
N GLY A 148 14.58 -5.40 7.24
CA GLY A 148 15.05 -4.07 7.55
C GLY A 148 16.55 -4.04 7.89
N PHE A 149 17.20 -2.95 7.49
CA PHE A 149 18.60 -2.66 7.83
C PHE A 149 18.78 -1.22 8.31
N GLY A 150 17.75 -0.70 8.99
CA GLY A 150 17.73 0.61 9.63
C GLY A 150 17.39 1.77 8.70
N THR A 151 17.87 1.77 7.48
CA THR A 151 17.75 2.88 6.52
C THR A 151 17.03 2.52 5.24
N GLY A 152 16.46 1.32 5.17
CA GLY A 152 15.75 0.76 4.02
C GLY A 152 15.43 -0.70 4.25
N PHE A 153 15.01 -1.37 3.18
CA PHE A 153 14.58 -2.76 3.22
C PHE A 153 15.18 -3.56 2.05
N SER A 154 15.61 -4.78 2.33
CA SER A 154 15.70 -5.82 1.31
C SER A 154 14.34 -6.47 1.22
N VAL A 155 13.78 -6.58 0.02
CA VAL A 155 12.42 -7.06 -0.21
C VAL A 155 12.45 -8.16 -1.26
N GLU A 156 11.86 -9.30 -0.92
CA GLU A 156 11.68 -10.45 -1.81
C GLU A 156 10.18 -10.73 -1.98
N LEU A 157 9.72 -10.90 -3.21
CA LEU A 157 8.34 -11.33 -3.46
C LEU A 157 8.16 -12.76 -2.93
N ALA A 158 7.31 -12.93 -1.93
CA ALA A 158 7.12 -14.20 -1.25
C ALA A 158 5.88 -14.95 -1.75
N ALA A 159 4.83 -14.22 -2.13
CA ALA A 159 3.61 -14.75 -2.74
C ALA A 159 2.81 -13.65 -3.44
N HIS A 160 1.98 -14.01 -4.43
CA HIS A 160 1.10 -13.07 -5.12
C HIS A 160 -0.15 -13.77 -5.67
N THR A 161 -1.09 -12.98 -6.19
CA THR A 161 -2.20 -13.57 -6.95
C THR A 161 -1.76 -13.97 -8.37
N LEU A 162 -2.24 -15.10 -8.84
CA LEU A 162 -1.93 -15.61 -10.18
C LEU A 162 -2.96 -15.14 -11.25
N ASP A 163 -4.05 -14.50 -10.82
CA ASP A 163 -5.14 -14.14 -11.73
C ASP A 163 -5.79 -12.80 -11.38
N LEU A 164 -6.61 -12.71 -10.34
CA LEU A 164 -7.41 -11.55 -9.99
C LEU A 164 -6.97 -10.96 -8.65
N ASN A 165 -6.89 -9.64 -8.56
CA ASN A 165 -6.63 -8.98 -7.28
C ASN A 165 -7.85 -8.99 -6.37
N ALA A 166 -7.63 -9.03 -5.06
CA ALA A 166 -8.70 -9.11 -4.06
C ALA A 166 -9.70 -7.95 -4.15
N GLY A 167 -9.21 -6.72 -4.33
CA GLY A 167 -10.08 -5.57 -4.50
C GLY A 167 -10.90 -5.65 -5.79
N GLN A 168 -10.34 -6.16 -6.89
CA GLN A 168 -11.10 -6.41 -8.11
C GLN A 168 -12.19 -7.47 -7.90
N ALA A 169 -11.92 -8.54 -7.14
CA ALA A 169 -12.93 -9.55 -6.82
C ALA A 169 -14.09 -8.95 -6.02
N ILE A 170 -13.79 -8.07 -5.06
CA ILE A 170 -14.79 -7.29 -4.29
C ILE A 170 -15.62 -6.41 -5.22
N ASP A 171 -14.95 -5.61 -6.06
CA ASP A 171 -15.65 -4.66 -6.94
C ASP A 171 -16.52 -5.37 -7.98
N ARG A 172 -16.01 -6.45 -8.61
CA ARG A 172 -16.78 -7.23 -9.58
C ARG A 172 -18.00 -7.90 -8.92
N THR A 173 -17.84 -8.48 -7.72
CA THR A 173 -18.97 -9.04 -6.97
C THR A 173 -19.98 -7.95 -6.60
N GLY A 174 -19.52 -6.80 -6.14
CA GLY A 174 -20.37 -5.68 -5.79
C GLY A 174 -21.15 -5.12 -6.99
N LEU A 175 -20.51 -4.98 -8.15
CA LEU A 175 -21.17 -4.55 -9.39
C LEU A 175 -22.25 -5.53 -9.83
N MET A 176 -22.05 -6.85 -9.71
CA MET A 176 -23.09 -7.86 -9.98
C MET A 176 -24.29 -7.74 -9.04
N LEU A 177 -24.08 -7.24 -7.82
CA LEU A 177 -25.15 -6.93 -6.86
C LEU A 177 -25.77 -5.53 -7.03
N GLY A 178 -25.37 -4.77 -8.06
CA GLY A 178 -25.86 -3.42 -8.34
C GLY A 178 -25.27 -2.33 -7.45
N LEU A 179 -24.15 -2.59 -6.76
CA LEU A 179 -23.47 -1.60 -5.93
C LEU A 179 -22.65 -0.64 -6.78
N LYS A 180 -22.33 0.53 -6.23
CA LYS A 180 -21.53 1.56 -6.91
C LYS A 180 -20.04 1.38 -6.60
N PHE A 181 -19.21 1.50 -7.62
CA PHE A 181 -17.74 1.50 -7.48
C PHE A 181 -17.25 2.74 -6.68
N PRO A 182 -16.29 2.60 -5.76
CA PRO A 182 -15.72 1.34 -5.25
C PRO A 182 -16.71 0.60 -4.32
N CYS A 183 -16.86 -0.71 -4.52
CA CYS A 183 -17.92 -1.49 -3.88
C CYS A 183 -17.59 -1.94 -2.44
N GLY A 184 -16.32 -1.90 -2.04
CA GLY A 184 -15.83 -2.48 -0.78
C GLY A 184 -16.64 -2.09 0.46
N PRO A 185 -16.84 -0.80 0.77
CA PRO A 185 -17.61 -0.39 1.95
C PRO A 185 -19.08 -0.84 1.93
N GLN A 186 -19.73 -0.77 0.77
CA GLN A 186 -21.14 -1.17 0.64
C GLN A 186 -21.28 -2.70 0.76
N LEU A 187 -20.35 -3.45 0.16
CA LEU A 187 -20.32 -4.91 0.23
C LEU A 187 -20.06 -5.38 1.66
N GLU A 188 -19.23 -4.70 2.43
CA GLU A 188 -19.00 -4.97 3.85
C GLU A 188 -20.28 -4.76 4.67
N GLN A 189 -21.00 -3.66 4.44
CA GLN A 189 -22.25 -3.37 5.14
C GLN A 189 -23.35 -4.43 4.85
N LEU A 190 -23.40 -4.98 3.65
CA LEU A 190 -24.28 -6.10 3.33
C LEU A 190 -23.82 -7.38 4.04
N ALA A 191 -22.53 -7.69 3.98
CA ALA A 191 -21.97 -8.89 4.60
C ALA A 191 -22.22 -8.96 6.11
N LEU A 192 -22.17 -7.82 6.81
CA LEU A 192 -22.45 -7.73 8.25
C LEU A 192 -23.91 -8.11 8.62
N LYS A 193 -24.83 -8.06 7.67
CA LYS A 193 -26.24 -8.46 7.89
C LYS A 193 -26.47 -9.96 7.67
N ASN A 194 -25.50 -10.66 7.11
CA ASN A 194 -25.64 -12.11 6.88
C ASN A 194 -25.57 -12.90 8.19
N THR A 195 -26.53 -13.79 8.38
CA THR A 195 -26.61 -14.70 9.54
C THR A 195 -26.32 -16.15 9.19
N GLU A 196 -26.25 -16.48 7.91
CA GLU A 196 -25.99 -17.85 7.46
C GLU A 196 -24.49 -18.20 7.58
N LYS A 197 -24.21 -19.45 7.91
CA LYS A 197 -22.83 -19.96 7.93
C LYS A 197 -22.32 -20.14 6.50
N ILE A 198 -21.13 -19.60 6.23
CA ILE A 198 -20.48 -19.67 4.93
C ILE A 198 -19.26 -20.59 5.04
N LYS A 199 -19.18 -21.55 4.13
CA LYS A 199 -18.02 -22.42 3.94
C LYS A 199 -17.39 -22.10 2.60
N VAL A 200 -16.09 -21.87 2.60
CA VAL A 200 -15.29 -21.62 1.39
C VAL A 200 -14.06 -22.51 1.39
N LYS A 201 -13.56 -22.78 0.20
CA LYS A 201 -12.30 -23.52 0.01
C LYS A 201 -11.44 -22.69 -0.94
N PRO A 202 -10.42 -21.99 -0.43
CA PRO A 202 -9.53 -21.17 -1.25
C PRO A 202 -8.67 -22.06 -2.17
N THR A 203 -8.26 -21.48 -3.29
CA THR A 203 -7.36 -22.13 -4.26
C THR A 203 -5.99 -21.47 -4.21
N LEU A 204 -4.98 -22.25 -3.86
CA LEU A 204 -3.58 -21.82 -3.80
C LEU A 204 -2.67 -22.76 -4.58
N LYS A 205 -1.60 -22.23 -5.16
CA LYS A 205 -0.47 -22.96 -5.76
C LYS A 205 0.81 -22.56 -5.02
N GLY A 206 1.34 -23.45 -4.18
CA GLY A 206 2.38 -23.05 -3.23
C GLY A 206 1.86 -21.96 -2.29
N CYS A 207 2.54 -20.82 -2.20
CA CYS A 207 2.07 -19.67 -1.43
C CYS A 207 1.18 -18.71 -2.25
N ASP A 208 1.15 -18.85 -3.58
CA ASP A 208 0.37 -17.98 -4.47
C ASP A 208 -1.11 -18.34 -4.48
N CYS A 209 -1.97 -17.35 -4.66
CA CYS A 209 -3.42 -17.54 -4.67
C CYS A 209 -4.07 -17.33 -6.02
N CYS A 210 -5.30 -17.86 -6.17
CA CYS A 210 -6.18 -17.64 -7.30
C CYS A 210 -7.52 -17.11 -6.77
N LEU A 211 -7.93 -15.93 -7.22
CA LEU A 211 -9.15 -15.25 -6.76
C LEU A 211 -10.25 -15.11 -7.83
N SER A 212 -9.97 -15.48 -9.09
CA SER A 212 -10.99 -15.46 -10.17
C SER A 212 -12.18 -16.38 -9.89
N GLY A 213 -11.97 -17.43 -9.10
CA GLY A 213 -13.05 -18.28 -8.63
C GLY A 213 -14.12 -17.58 -7.80
N VAL A 214 -13.78 -16.50 -7.11
CA VAL A 214 -14.72 -15.68 -6.31
C VAL A 214 -15.81 -15.11 -7.20
N GLU A 215 -15.43 -14.50 -8.35
CA GLU A 215 -16.37 -13.91 -9.31
C GLU A 215 -17.37 -14.94 -9.84
N ASN A 216 -16.87 -16.08 -10.31
CA ASN A 216 -17.71 -17.14 -10.87
C ASN A 216 -18.66 -17.76 -9.83
N LEU A 217 -18.16 -18.00 -8.62
CA LEU A 217 -18.98 -18.55 -7.53
C LEU A 217 -20.00 -17.53 -7.03
N SER A 218 -19.65 -16.27 -6.93
CA SER A 218 -20.61 -15.19 -6.57
C SER A 218 -21.73 -15.08 -7.60
N LYS A 219 -21.40 -15.12 -8.89
CA LYS A 219 -22.40 -15.14 -9.96
C LYS A 219 -23.34 -16.35 -9.83
N LYS A 220 -22.80 -17.54 -9.62
CA LYS A 220 -23.59 -18.76 -9.42
C LYS A 220 -24.55 -18.61 -8.22
N LEU A 221 -24.08 -18.09 -7.10
CA LEU A 221 -24.92 -17.87 -5.91
C LEU A 221 -26.06 -16.86 -6.18
N ILE A 222 -25.81 -15.82 -6.97
CA ILE A 222 -26.83 -14.87 -7.41
C ILE A 222 -27.88 -15.58 -8.29
N ASP A 223 -27.42 -16.38 -9.28
CA ASP A 223 -28.30 -17.13 -10.18
C ASP A 223 -29.16 -18.18 -9.42
N GLU A 224 -28.65 -18.72 -8.31
CA GLU A 224 -29.34 -19.60 -7.38
C GLU A 224 -30.32 -18.86 -6.43
N GLY A 225 -30.44 -17.54 -6.52
CA GLY A 225 -31.34 -16.72 -5.71
C GLY A 225 -30.87 -16.47 -4.28
N LYS A 226 -29.59 -16.61 -3.99
CA LYS A 226 -29.03 -16.22 -2.69
C LYS A 226 -29.12 -14.71 -2.48
N SER A 227 -29.35 -14.30 -1.22
CA SER A 227 -29.50 -12.88 -0.88
C SER A 227 -28.20 -12.08 -1.11
N PRO A 228 -28.28 -10.77 -1.38
CA PRO A 228 -27.10 -9.90 -1.49
C PRO A 228 -26.19 -9.96 -0.26
N GLU A 229 -26.76 -10.12 0.94
CA GLU A 229 -26.06 -10.25 2.20
C GLU A 229 -25.19 -11.53 2.22
N TYR A 230 -25.77 -12.64 1.78
CA TYR A 230 -25.06 -13.92 1.70
C TYR A 230 -23.92 -13.86 0.69
N VAL A 231 -24.15 -13.34 -0.52
CA VAL A 231 -23.12 -13.25 -1.57
C VAL A 231 -22.00 -12.32 -1.15
N SER A 232 -22.32 -11.19 -0.51
CA SER A 232 -21.32 -10.25 0.02
C SER A 232 -20.46 -10.89 1.10
N ALA A 233 -21.07 -11.59 2.04
CA ALA A 233 -20.36 -12.30 3.09
C ALA A 233 -19.53 -13.47 2.53
N PHE A 234 -20.03 -14.16 1.49
CA PHE A 234 -19.27 -15.21 0.79
C PHE A 234 -18.00 -14.64 0.14
N CYS A 235 -18.10 -13.52 -0.58
CA CYS A 235 -16.96 -12.87 -1.22
C CYS A 235 -15.87 -12.51 -0.20
N LEU A 236 -16.24 -11.81 0.88
CA LEU A 236 -15.29 -11.40 1.92
C LEU A 236 -14.70 -12.61 2.66
N LYS A 237 -15.51 -13.62 2.94
CA LYS A 237 -15.05 -14.85 3.60
C LYS A 237 -14.06 -15.64 2.72
N TYR A 238 -14.28 -15.67 1.41
CA TYR A 238 -13.36 -16.33 0.49
C TYR A 238 -11.99 -15.62 0.47
N ILE A 239 -11.99 -14.28 0.40
CA ILE A 239 -10.76 -13.49 0.43
C ILE A 239 -10.05 -13.65 1.78
N GLU A 240 -10.78 -13.53 2.90
CA GLU A 240 -10.23 -13.75 4.25
C GLU A 240 -9.55 -15.11 4.39
N GLN A 241 -10.22 -16.18 3.98
CA GLN A 241 -9.67 -17.53 4.04
C GLN A 241 -8.46 -17.72 3.10
N THR A 242 -8.50 -17.10 1.92
CA THR A 242 -7.36 -17.14 0.98
C THR A 242 -6.13 -16.48 1.58
N LEU A 243 -6.27 -15.27 2.11
CA LEU A 243 -5.17 -14.55 2.75
C LEU A 243 -4.67 -15.29 4.01
N SER A 244 -5.59 -15.89 4.79
CA SER A 244 -5.25 -16.69 5.98
C SER A 244 -4.42 -17.92 5.58
N GLU A 245 -4.78 -18.63 4.53
CA GLU A 245 -4.01 -19.79 4.06
C GLU A 245 -2.66 -19.38 3.45
N MET A 246 -2.58 -18.25 2.72
CA MET A 246 -1.31 -17.67 2.27
C MET A 246 -0.41 -17.36 3.48
N THR A 247 -0.95 -16.70 4.50
CA THR A 247 -0.22 -16.35 5.73
C THR A 247 0.36 -17.58 6.40
N LYS A 248 -0.47 -18.62 6.60
CA LYS A 248 -0.03 -19.88 7.19
C LYS A 248 1.15 -20.50 6.46
N ARG A 249 1.07 -20.63 5.12
CA ARG A 249 2.14 -21.20 4.30
C ARG A 249 3.41 -20.36 4.30
N LEU A 250 3.27 -19.03 4.37
CA LEU A 250 4.42 -18.14 4.48
C LEU A 250 5.11 -18.26 5.85
N LEU A 251 4.34 -18.37 6.94
CA LEU A 251 4.90 -18.64 8.27
C LEU A 251 5.56 -20.03 8.37
N GLU A 252 5.00 -21.05 7.70
CA GLU A 252 5.64 -22.36 7.57
C GLU A 252 6.97 -22.29 6.82
N LYS A 253 7.08 -21.42 5.81
CA LYS A 253 8.29 -21.25 4.98
C LYS A 253 9.37 -20.38 5.63
N TYR A 254 8.98 -19.27 6.26
CA TYR A 254 9.93 -18.26 6.76
C TYR A 254 10.05 -18.23 8.29
N GLY A 255 9.25 -19.04 9.01
CA GLY A 255 9.17 -19.02 10.47
C GLY A 255 8.17 -18.00 11.02
N GLU A 256 8.02 -17.98 12.34
CA GLU A 256 7.14 -17.05 13.04
C GLU A 256 7.69 -15.62 12.97
N LEU A 257 7.11 -14.83 12.10
CA LEU A 257 7.52 -13.45 11.82
C LEU A 257 6.37 -12.47 12.07
N PRO A 258 6.65 -11.21 12.41
CA PRO A 258 5.64 -10.17 12.43
C PRO A 258 4.96 -10.05 11.06
N LEU A 259 3.65 -9.78 11.08
CA LEU A 259 2.82 -9.65 9.88
C LEU A 259 2.31 -8.22 9.77
N LEU A 260 2.64 -7.56 8.67
CA LEU A 260 2.18 -6.20 8.34
C LEU A 260 1.19 -6.26 7.18
N PHE A 261 0.02 -5.66 7.34
CA PHE A 261 -1.01 -5.60 6.31
C PHE A 261 -1.29 -4.15 5.90
N ALA A 262 -1.28 -3.90 4.59
CA ALA A 262 -1.60 -2.61 3.98
C ALA A 262 -2.47 -2.80 2.73
N GLY A 263 -3.05 -1.71 2.22
CA GLY A 263 -3.94 -1.69 1.07
C GLY A 263 -5.41 -1.58 1.45
N GLY A 264 -6.21 -1.09 0.52
CA GLY A 264 -7.63 -0.76 0.77
C GLY A 264 -8.49 -1.94 1.20
N VAL A 265 -8.18 -3.16 0.75
CA VAL A 265 -8.90 -4.37 1.16
C VAL A 265 -8.68 -4.67 2.64
N MET A 266 -7.50 -4.38 3.17
CA MET A 266 -7.15 -4.64 4.57
C MET A 266 -7.76 -3.60 5.55
N SER A 267 -8.44 -2.57 5.03
CA SER A 267 -9.28 -1.67 5.83
C SER A 267 -10.64 -2.27 6.17
N ASN A 268 -11.04 -3.38 5.54
CA ASN A 268 -12.28 -4.10 5.81
C ASN A 268 -12.25 -4.69 7.22
N GLN A 269 -13.23 -4.33 8.06
CA GLN A 269 -13.24 -4.71 9.48
C GLN A 269 -13.45 -6.21 9.70
N ILE A 270 -14.21 -6.88 8.82
CA ILE A 270 -14.45 -8.33 8.92
C ILE A 270 -13.12 -9.09 8.75
N ILE A 271 -12.35 -8.70 7.73
CA ILE A 271 -11.03 -9.31 7.47
C ILE A 271 -10.06 -8.94 8.57
N LYS A 272 -9.98 -7.65 8.92
CA LYS A 272 -9.06 -7.14 9.93
C LYS A 272 -9.24 -7.83 11.28
N ASN A 273 -10.45 -7.88 11.82
CA ASN A 273 -10.74 -8.51 13.11
C ASN A 273 -10.34 -9.99 13.11
N SER A 274 -10.61 -10.73 12.03
CA SER A 274 -10.21 -12.14 11.91
C SER A 274 -8.69 -12.33 11.95
N PHE A 275 -7.93 -11.41 11.37
CA PHE A 275 -6.46 -11.49 11.35
C PHE A 275 -5.82 -11.03 12.67
N GLU A 276 -6.36 -9.99 13.29
CA GLU A 276 -5.92 -9.54 14.63
C GLU A 276 -6.11 -10.64 15.67
N GLU A 277 -7.23 -11.38 15.60
CA GLU A 277 -7.50 -12.51 16.50
C GLU A 277 -6.56 -13.69 16.27
N LYS A 278 -6.30 -14.05 15.00
CA LYS A 278 -5.53 -15.24 14.64
C LYS A 278 -4.00 -15.07 14.70
N TYR A 279 -3.50 -13.91 14.32
CA TYR A 279 -2.09 -13.73 13.97
C TYR A 279 -1.40 -12.56 14.70
N ASN A 280 -2.09 -11.84 15.59
CA ASN A 280 -1.56 -10.59 16.15
C ASN A 280 -1.00 -9.66 15.05
N ALA A 281 -1.76 -9.52 13.97
CA ALA A 281 -1.36 -8.82 12.77
C ALA A 281 -1.33 -7.30 12.99
N ILE A 282 -0.42 -6.62 12.30
CA ILE A 282 -0.24 -5.18 12.31
C ILE A 282 -0.93 -4.63 11.06
N PHE A 283 -1.82 -3.63 11.22
CA PHE A 283 -2.50 -2.99 10.11
C PHE A 283 -2.07 -1.54 9.94
N ALA A 284 -1.72 -1.18 8.71
CA ALA A 284 -1.47 0.22 8.38
C ALA A 284 -2.79 1.01 8.45
N PRO A 285 -2.79 2.20 9.09
CA PRO A 285 -3.94 3.09 9.03
C PRO A 285 -4.27 3.48 7.58
N PRO A 286 -5.55 3.73 7.23
CA PRO A 286 -5.97 4.00 5.85
C PRO A 286 -5.18 5.11 5.14
N GLN A 287 -4.83 6.17 5.86
CA GLN A 287 -4.05 7.30 5.35
C GLN A 287 -2.62 6.92 4.91
N PHE A 288 -2.06 5.80 5.42
CA PHE A 288 -0.74 5.27 5.10
C PHE A 288 -0.80 3.97 4.29
N SER A 289 -1.99 3.48 3.96
CA SER A 289 -2.20 2.23 3.20
C SER A 289 -2.30 2.43 1.69
N ALA A 290 -2.62 3.65 1.23
CA ALA A 290 -2.66 4.01 -0.18
C ALA A 290 -1.34 4.66 -0.61
N ASP A 291 -1.16 4.88 -1.93
CA ASP A 291 -0.01 5.60 -2.48
C ASP A 291 0.21 6.93 -1.74
N ASN A 292 1.39 7.11 -1.21
CA ASN A 292 1.79 8.30 -0.47
C ASN A 292 3.31 8.40 -0.37
N SER A 293 3.81 9.60 -0.12
CA SER A 293 5.24 9.89 0.05
C SER A 293 5.71 9.94 1.51
N ALA A 294 4.83 9.68 2.48
CA ALA A 294 5.19 9.71 3.90
C ALA A 294 6.32 8.73 4.24
N GLY A 295 6.21 7.51 3.71
CA GLY A 295 7.26 6.51 3.91
C GLY A 295 8.58 6.90 3.27
N ILE A 296 8.56 7.57 2.13
CA ILE A 296 9.74 8.12 1.46
C ILE A 296 10.39 9.23 2.31
N ALA A 297 9.59 10.17 2.86
CA ALA A 297 10.09 11.21 3.76
C ALA A 297 10.75 10.60 5.01
N TYR A 298 10.09 9.59 5.61
CA TYR A 298 10.60 8.92 6.81
C TYR A 298 11.88 8.12 6.54
N LEU A 299 11.98 7.43 5.40
CA LEU A 299 13.23 6.78 4.96
C LEU A 299 14.36 7.80 4.76
N GLY A 300 14.06 8.97 4.18
CA GLY A 300 15.01 10.06 4.06
C GLY A 300 15.56 10.51 5.41
N TYR A 301 14.70 10.70 6.40
CA TYR A 301 15.09 10.99 7.78
C TYR A 301 16.00 9.92 8.38
N ARG A 302 15.63 8.64 8.28
CA ARG A 302 16.44 7.53 8.81
C ARG A 302 17.80 7.44 8.14
N LYS A 303 17.84 7.63 6.82
CA LYS A 303 19.10 7.61 6.05
C LYS A 303 20.03 8.77 6.44
N TYR A 304 19.45 9.98 6.55
CA TYR A 304 20.18 11.17 6.96
C TYR A 304 20.83 10.99 8.33
N ASN A 305 20.08 10.55 9.33
CA ASN A 305 20.58 10.34 10.67
C ASN A 305 21.66 9.25 10.72
N ASN A 306 21.48 8.14 10.02
CA ASN A 306 22.48 7.07 10.01
C ASN A 306 23.84 7.54 9.45
N VAL A 307 23.81 8.45 8.47
CA VAL A 307 25.05 9.04 7.90
C VAL A 307 25.70 10.02 8.87
N HIS A 308 24.90 10.83 9.59
CA HIS A 308 25.40 11.92 10.41
C HIS A 308 25.65 11.54 11.89
N THR A 309 25.14 10.38 12.36
CA THR A 309 25.43 9.85 13.71
C THR A 309 26.63 8.91 13.76
N ARG A 310 27.23 8.57 12.61
CA ARG A 310 28.45 7.75 12.52
C ARG A 310 29.75 8.58 12.38
N VAL A 311 29.62 9.90 12.49
CA VAL A 311 30.71 10.86 12.58
C VAL A 311 30.75 11.41 14.01
#